data_d2e2e295c927812773c46181b51caff9
#
_entry.id   d2e2e295c927812773c46181b51caff9
#
_cell.length_a   1.000
_cell.length_b   1.000
_cell.length_c   1.000
_cell.angle_alpha   90.00
_cell.angle_beta   90.00
_cell.angle_gamma   90.00
#
_symmetry.space_group_name_H-M   'P 1'
#
loop_
_entity.id
_entity.type
_entity.pdbx_description
1 polymer ?
#
loop_
_entity_poly.entity_id
_entity_poly.type
_entity_poly.pdbx_seq_one_letter_code
_entity_poly.pdbx_strand_id
1 'polypeptide(L)'
;MNRVIGRWLSHPLTRNSAFMHLWAGQTAAEFGFQVATLATSAIAISLLHATESEIGVLTGLQTLAFLLIGLPAGAWVDRWRKRRVMIVSDLARVFALISIPIAYEWFTLTLTHLMIVAALLGLATVFFDVAYQSYVPAIASTRYVAAANGRLEASYQVGAAGGPGLGGWLLGVFAPPLAYVFTAATYVFSTVAIWRIQTPEPQPARPDASLLAQIREGLSFVRHERLLFPLFSCISFAAFTGSGLRVLLPILVLRTLGMNATQLGVLLSAGALGGILGAMTRSLWLGRLGIGRCIVITYVIGVSILLLQPAALHVPEIADWVIAGAGIVYSYFITIYNVTQMSLRQEICPKWMLGRMNATFRFAVWGVMPLGSVAAGLLAS
;
A
#
# COMPACT_ATOMS: atom_id res chain seq x y z
N MET A 1 -2.01 -23.96 18.30
CA MET A 1 -3.04 -23.03 17.78
C MET A 1 -3.91 -22.46 18.91
N ASN A 2 -4.53 -23.25 19.78
CA ASN A 2 -5.43 -22.75 20.85
C ASN A 2 -4.77 -21.79 21.87
N ARG A 3 -3.49 -21.98 22.24
CA ARG A 3 -2.78 -21.08 23.18
C ARG A 3 -2.48 -19.69 22.58
N VAL A 4 -2.25 -19.59 21.28
CA VAL A 4 -2.00 -18.31 20.59
C VAL A 4 -3.31 -17.54 20.46
N ILE A 5 -4.39 -18.21 20.07
CA ILE A 5 -5.74 -17.60 19.96
C ILE A 5 -6.24 -17.14 21.34
N GLY A 6 -6.03 -17.96 22.39
CA GLY A 6 -6.41 -17.58 23.76
C GLY A 6 -5.67 -16.34 24.28
N ARG A 7 -4.35 -16.23 24.03
CA ARG A 7 -3.55 -15.03 24.35
C ARG A 7 -3.98 -13.80 23.55
N TRP A 8 -4.43 -14.00 22.32
CA TRP A 8 -4.89 -12.93 21.45
C TRP A 8 -6.24 -12.37 21.92
N LEU A 9 -7.20 -13.23 22.27
CA LEU A 9 -8.52 -12.85 22.77
C LEU A 9 -8.48 -12.23 24.19
N SER A 10 -7.54 -12.63 25.04
CA SER A 10 -7.37 -12.06 26.37
C SER A 10 -6.57 -10.76 26.42
N HIS A 11 -6.02 -10.31 25.29
CA HIS A 11 -5.22 -9.09 25.25
C HIS A 11 -6.08 -7.82 25.48
N PRO A 12 -5.63 -6.84 26.30
CA PRO A 12 -6.40 -5.64 26.60
C PRO A 12 -6.92 -4.85 25.39
N LEU A 13 -6.23 -4.89 24.26
CA LEU A 13 -6.67 -4.26 23.02
C LEU A 13 -7.97 -4.86 22.44
N THR A 14 -8.24 -6.14 22.65
CA THR A 14 -9.50 -6.78 22.22
C THR A 14 -10.71 -6.30 23.02
N ARG A 15 -10.48 -5.81 24.24
CA ARG A 15 -11.51 -5.21 25.10
C ARG A 15 -11.64 -3.70 24.85
N ASN A 16 -10.72 -3.10 24.13
CA ASN A 16 -10.79 -1.68 23.77
C ASN A 16 -11.70 -1.50 22.55
N SER A 17 -12.96 -1.10 22.79
CA SER A 17 -13.96 -0.91 21.74
C SER A 17 -13.50 0.08 20.66
N ALA A 18 -12.87 1.19 21.05
CA ALA A 18 -12.39 2.19 20.10
C ALA A 18 -11.35 1.62 19.14
N PHE A 19 -10.38 0.85 19.68
CA PHE A 19 -9.37 0.19 18.84
C PHE A 19 -10.02 -0.89 17.95
N MET A 20 -10.95 -1.67 18.46
CA MET A 20 -11.61 -2.73 17.68
C MET A 20 -12.44 -2.15 16.53
N HIS A 21 -13.14 -1.04 16.71
CA HIS A 21 -13.85 -0.36 15.64
C HIS A 21 -12.87 0.14 14.56
N LEU A 22 -11.79 0.82 14.96
CA LEU A 22 -10.78 1.30 14.02
C LEU A 22 -10.14 0.14 13.25
N TRP A 23 -9.76 -0.93 13.97
CA TRP A 23 -9.11 -2.10 13.38
C TRP A 23 -10.02 -2.84 12.39
N ALA A 24 -11.30 -3.04 12.73
CA ALA A 24 -12.26 -3.68 11.82
C ALA A 24 -12.51 -2.83 10.57
N GLY A 25 -12.72 -1.51 10.74
CA GLY A 25 -12.89 -0.57 9.62
C GLY A 25 -11.70 -0.57 8.68
N GLN A 26 -10.49 -0.47 9.23
CA GLN A 26 -9.25 -0.46 8.46
C GLN A 26 -9.01 -1.80 7.74
N THR A 27 -9.31 -2.92 8.39
CA THR A 27 -9.19 -4.25 7.76
C THR A 27 -10.13 -4.37 6.55
N ALA A 28 -11.38 -3.95 6.69
CA ALA A 28 -12.34 -3.97 5.58
C ALA A 28 -11.90 -3.04 4.43
N ALA A 29 -11.45 -1.81 4.77
CA ALA A 29 -10.98 -0.85 3.80
C ALA A 29 -9.76 -1.35 3.01
N GLU A 30 -8.86 -2.11 3.64
CA GLU A 30 -7.70 -2.72 2.97
C GLU A 30 -8.11 -3.71 1.88
N PHE A 31 -9.06 -4.60 2.18
CA PHE A 31 -9.62 -5.50 1.14
C PHE A 31 -10.27 -4.71 0.01
N GLY A 32 -11.05 -3.68 0.33
CA GLY A 32 -11.65 -2.81 -0.67
C GLY A 32 -10.61 -2.12 -1.56
N PHE A 33 -9.53 -1.63 -0.97
CA PHE A 33 -8.43 -1.00 -1.71
C PHE A 33 -7.77 -1.96 -2.71
N GLN A 34 -7.52 -3.20 -2.31
CA GLN A 34 -6.92 -4.21 -3.19
C GLN A 34 -7.86 -4.57 -4.36
N VAL A 35 -9.16 -4.71 -4.06
CA VAL A 35 -10.18 -4.93 -5.10
C VAL A 35 -10.24 -3.75 -6.08
N ALA A 36 -10.27 -2.51 -5.58
CA ALA A 36 -10.28 -1.31 -6.43
C ALA A 36 -9.04 -1.22 -7.31
N THR A 37 -7.87 -1.54 -6.78
CA THR A 37 -6.60 -1.52 -7.53
C THR A 37 -6.66 -2.47 -8.73
N LEU A 38 -7.15 -3.69 -8.53
CA LEU A 38 -7.31 -4.67 -9.59
C LEU A 38 -8.40 -4.25 -10.60
N ALA A 39 -9.55 -3.74 -10.11
CA ALA A 39 -10.64 -3.25 -10.93
C ALA A 39 -10.21 -2.06 -11.80
N THR A 40 -9.43 -1.13 -11.24
CA THR A 40 -8.87 0.01 -11.99
C THR A 40 -8.06 -0.46 -13.20
N SER A 41 -7.16 -1.43 -13.00
CA SER A 41 -6.35 -1.99 -14.08
C SER A 41 -7.21 -2.72 -15.12
N ALA A 42 -8.19 -3.52 -14.67
CA ALA A 42 -9.09 -4.24 -15.56
C ALA A 42 -9.96 -3.29 -16.40
N ILE A 43 -10.51 -2.22 -15.80
CA ILE A 43 -11.32 -1.22 -16.53
C ILE A 43 -10.44 -0.48 -17.54
N ALA A 44 -9.28 0.02 -17.13
CA ALA A 44 -8.40 0.78 -18.00
C ALA A 44 -7.96 -0.06 -19.21
N ILE A 45 -7.56 -1.32 -18.99
CA ILE A 45 -7.00 -2.18 -20.02
C ILE A 45 -8.09 -2.81 -20.88
N SER A 46 -9.08 -3.46 -20.25
CA SER A 46 -10.02 -4.33 -20.98
C SER A 46 -11.29 -3.62 -21.43
N LEU A 47 -11.73 -2.55 -20.73
CA LEU A 47 -12.95 -1.83 -21.05
C LEU A 47 -12.67 -0.52 -21.81
N LEU A 48 -11.68 0.26 -21.37
CA LEU A 48 -11.37 1.57 -21.94
C LEU A 48 -10.24 1.53 -22.97
N HIS A 49 -9.58 0.39 -23.13
CA HIS A 49 -8.46 0.18 -24.07
C HIS A 49 -7.36 1.25 -23.96
N ALA A 50 -7.11 1.70 -22.70
CA ALA A 50 -6.13 2.72 -22.39
C ALA A 50 -4.72 2.31 -22.85
N THR A 51 -3.96 3.23 -23.40
CA THR A 51 -2.55 3.01 -23.77
C THR A 51 -1.67 2.76 -22.55
N GLU A 52 -0.49 2.20 -22.76
CA GLU A 52 0.48 1.91 -21.69
C GLU A 52 0.85 3.18 -20.91
N SER A 53 1.06 4.28 -21.63
CA SER A 53 1.35 5.59 -21.04
C SER A 53 0.19 6.12 -20.20
N GLU A 54 -1.05 5.96 -20.65
CA GLU A 54 -2.25 6.34 -19.90
C GLU A 54 -2.41 5.51 -18.62
N ILE A 55 -2.12 4.20 -18.66
CA ILE A 55 -2.13 3.31 -17.48
C ILE A 55 -1.03 3.75 -16.50
N GLY A 56 0.15 4.13 -17.00
CA GLY A 56 1.23 4.70 -16.19
C GLY A 56 0.82 5.99 -15.48
N VAL A 57 0.17 6.90 -16.17
CA VAL A 57 -0.37 8.15 -15.60
C VAL A 57 -1.45 7.85 -14.58
N LEU A 58 -2.41 6.98 -14.91
CA LEU A 58 -3.51 6.58 -14.01
C LEU A 58 -2.99 6.02 -12.68
N THR A 59 -2.02 5.11 -12.75
CA THR A 59 -1.37 4.53 -11.55
C THR A 59 -0.56 5.58 -10.79
N GLY A 60 0.12 6.47 -11.52
CA GLY A 60 0.85 7.59 -10.94
C GLY A 60 -0.04 8.56 -10.17
N LEU A 61 -1.22 8.88 -10.68
CA LEU A 61 -2.19 9.79 -10.05
C LEU A 61 -2.66 9.29 -8.68
N GLN A 62 -2.76 7.98 -8.47
CA GLN A 62 -3.14 7.40 -7.16
C GLN A 62 -2.12 7.73 -6.05
N THR A 63 -0.86 7.91 -6.41
CA THR A 63 0.22 8.19 -5.43
C THR A 63 0.76 9.62 -5.51
N LEU A 64 0.41 10.38 -6.55
CA LEU A 64 0.88 11.74 -6.78
C LEU A 64 0.56 12.69 -5.61
N ALA A 65 -0.59 12.50 -4.97
CA ALA A 65 -0.99 13.30 -3.81
C ALA A 65 0.02 13.21 -2.66
N PHE A 66 0.67 12.06 -2.45
CA PHE A 66 1.73 11.92 -1.44
C PHE A 66 2.95 12.79 -1.75
N LEU A 67 3.31 12.93 -3.02
CA LEU A 67 4.41 13.80 -3.45
C LEU A 67 4.06 15.28 -3.25
N LEU A 68 2.87 15.69 -3.68
CA LEU A 68 2.48 17.10 -3.70
C LEU A 68 2.09 17.65 -2.33
N ILE A 69 1.31 16.87 -1.57
CA ILE A 69 0.70 17.35 -0.32
C ILE A 69 1.03 16.48 0.90
N GLY A 70 1.77 15.39 0.76
CA GLY A 70 2.06 14.47 1.88
C GLY A 70 2.71 15.18 3.08
N LEU A 71 3.59 16.14 2.82
CA LEU A 71 4.25 16.94 3.86
C LEU A 71 3.32 17.99 4.48
N PRO A 72 2.66 18.88 3.70
CA PRO A 72 1.75 19.86 4.29
C PRO A 72 0.50 19.25 4.91
N ALA A 73 0.03 18.09 4.43
CA ALA A 73 -1.10 17.37 5.02
C ALA A 73 -0.88 17.06 6.51
N GLY A 74 0.34 16.75 6.93
CA GLY A 74 0.68 16.56 8.34
C GLY A 74 0.35 17.79 9.18
N ALA A 75 0.82 18.96 8.76
CA ALA A 75 0.57 20.22 9.47
C ALA A 75 -0.91 20.62 9.50
N TRP A 76 -1.67 20.32 8.44
CA TRP A 76 -3.12 20.58 8.40
C TRP A 76 -3.88 19.64 9.31
N VAL A 77 -3.60 18.33 9.23
CA VAL A 77 -4.25 17.30 10.04
C VAL A 77 -3.97 17.49 11.53
N ASP A 78 -2.78 17.99 11.92
CA ASP A 78 -2.46 18.27 13.33
C ASP A 78 -3.37 19.33 13.93
N ARG A 79 -3.88 20.24 13.12
CA ARG A 79 -4.83 21.30 13.52
C ARG A 79 -6.28 20.86 13.55
N TRP A 80 -6.59 19.69 12.98
CA TRP A 80 -7.95 19.18 12.85
C TRP A 80 -8.18 17.97 13.77
N ARG A 81 -9.45 17.66 14.04
CA ARG A 81 -9.85 16.43 14.74
C ARG A 81 -9.63 15.24 13.83
N LYS A 82 -8.70 14.35 14.17
CA LYS A 82 -8.26 13.20 13.37
C LYS A 82 -9.42 12.30 12.95
N ARG A 83 -10.34 12.02 13.89
CA ARG A 83 -11.56 11.24 13.62
C ARG A 83 -12.42 11.86 12.52
N ARG A 84 -12.62 13.20 12.54
CA ARG A 84 -13.38 13.89 11.48
C ARG A 84 -12.68 13.80 10.14
N VAL A 85 -11.38 13.98 10.12
CA VAL A 85 -10.57 13.86 8.89
C VAL A 85 -10.73 12.49 8.27
N MET A 86 -10.61 11.41 9.07
CA MET A 86 -10.79 10.03 8.58
C MET A 86 -12.18 9.79 8.00
N ILE A 87 -13.24 10.24 8.69
CA ILE A 87 -14.62 10.12 8.21
C ILE A 87 -14.83 10.85 6.88
N VAL A 88 -14.37 12.11 6.79
CA VAL A 88 -14.50 12.91 5.55
C VAL A 88 -13.71 12.27 4.41
N SER A 89 -12.52 11.76 4.69
CA SER A 89 -11.70 11.07 3.69
C SER A 89 -12.39 9.79 3.17
N ASP A 90 -12.95 8.97 4.05
CA ASP A 90 -13.67 7.77 3.63
C ASP A 90 -14.95 8.09 2.86
N LEU A 91 -15.71 9.11 3.28
CA LEU A 91 -16.88 9.57 2.51
C LEU A 91 -16.48 10.10 1.13
N ALA A 92 -15.41 10.87 1.03
CA ALA A 92 -14.89 11.33 -0.26
C ALA A 92 -14.53 10.15 -1.19
N ARG A 93 -13.91 9.09 -0.63
CA ARG A 93 -13.63 7.85 -1.37
C ARG A 93 -14.92 7.16 -1.80
N VAL A 94 -15.93 7.04 -0.93
CA VAL A 94 -17.23 6.44 -1.27
C VAL A 94 -17.86 7.16 -2.46
N PHE A 95 -17.97 8.49 -2.41
CA PHE A 95 -18.57 9.27 -3.51
C PHE A 95 -17.76 9.13 -4.81
N ALA A 96 -16.43 9.19 -4.73
CA ALA A 96 -15.58 9.01 -5.88
C ALA A 96 -15.73 7.62 -6.52
N LEU A 97 -15.77 6.55 -5.70
CA LEU A 97 -15.89 5.17 -6.19
C LEU A 97 -17.27 4.88 -6.77
N ILE A 98 -18.35 5.34 -6.13
CA ILE A 98 -19.71 5.11 -6.60
C ILE A 98 -19.99 5.86 -7.92
N SER A 99 -19.27 6.94 -8.21
CA SER A 99 -19.40 7.65 -9.49
C SER A 99 -19.05 6.77 -10.70
N ILE A 100 -18.17 5.74 -10.51
CA ILE A 100 -17.73 4.85 -11.60
C ILE A 100 -18.85 3.93 -12.08
N PRO A 101 -19.52 3.11 -11.22
CA PRO A 101 -20.65 2.31 -11.69
C PRO A 101 -21.83 3.16 -12.17
N ILE A 102 -22.06 4.34 -11.59
CA ILE A 102 -23.08 5.29 -12.07
C ILE A 102 -22.74 5.74 -13.50
N ALA A 103 -21.50 6.14 -13.75
CA ALA A 103 -21.09 6.55 -15.10
C ALA A 103 -21.16 5.39 -16.09
N TYR A 104 -20.88 4.16 -15.65
CA TYR A 104 -20.95 2.98 -16.49
C TYR A 104 -22.39 2.63 -16.91
N GLU A 105 -23.35 2.70 -15.97
CA GLU A 105 -24.74 2.27 -16.22
C GLU A 105 -25.59 3.34 -16.91
N TRP A 106 -25.42 4.63 -16.54
CA TRP A 106 -26.31 5.73 -16.99
C TRP A 106 -25.64 6.77 -17.88
N PHE A 107 -24.32 6.73 -17.99
CA PHE A 107 -23.54 7.69 -18.78
C PHE A 107 -22.47 6.96 -19.58
N THR A 108 -21.43 7.67 -20.01
CA THR A 108 -20.25 7.06 -20.64
C THR A 108 -19.07 7.13 -19.68
N LEU A 109 -18.60 5.97 -19.22
CA LEU A 109 -17.37 5.89 -18.43
C LEU A 109 -16.17 6.22 -19.33
N THR A 110 -15.42 7.26 -18.99
CA THR A 110 -14.23 7.69 -19.72
C THR A 110 -12.96 7.50 -18.92
N LEU A 111 -11.82 7.41 -19.60
CA LEU A 111 -10.52 7.33 -18.94
C LEU A 111 -10.23 8.59 -18.10
N THR A 112 -10.63 9.78 -18.57
CA THR A 112 -10.50 11.02 -17.79
C THR A 112 -11.28 10.95 -16.48
N HIS A 113 -12.50 10.39 -16.48
CA HIS A 113 -13.27 10.17 -15.25
C HIS A 113 -12.50 9.25 -14.29
N LEU A 114 -11.96 8.13 -14.78
CA LEU A 114 -11.18 7.20 -13.98
C LEU A 114 -9.92 7.84 -13.40
N MET A 115 -9.23 8.70 -14.17
CA MET A 115 -8.07 9.49 -13.72
C MET A 115 -8.44 10.50 -12.62
N ILE A 116 -9.56 11.21 -12.76
CA ILE A 116 -10.05 12.13 -11.71
C ILE A 116 -10.35 11.37 -10.43
N VAL A 117 -11.05 10.23 -10.52
CA VAL A 117 -11.34 9.38 -9.36
C VAL A 117 -10.05 8.89 -8.72
N ALA A 118 -9.07 8.43 -9.51
CA ALA A 118 -7.77 7.99 -9.00
C ALA A 118 -7.03 9.10 -8.23
N ALA A 119 -7.03 10.33 -8.75
CA ALA A 119 -6.44 11.49 -8.08
C ALA A 119 -7.16 11.83 -6.75
N LEU A 120 -8.50 11.81 -6.76
CA LEU A 120 -9.33 12.04 -5.55
C LEU A 120 -9.10 10.96 -4.49
N LEU A 121 -9.01 9.70 -4.90
CA LEU A 121 -8.68 8.58 -4.00
C LEU A 121 -7.29 8.77 -3.38
N GLY A 122 -6.30 9.14 -4.19
CA GLY A 122 -4.95 9.45 -3.71
C GLY A 122 -4.95 10.58 -2.68
N LEU A 123 -5.65 11.67 -2.97
CA LEU A 123 -5.80 12.82 -2.09
C LEU A 123 -6.45 12.42 -0.74
N ALA A 124 -7.58 11.73 -0.78
CA ALA A 124 -8.28 11.25 0.40
C ALA A 124 -7.42 10.26 1.22
N THR A 125 -6.60 9.45 0.53
CA THR A 125 -5.69 8.49 1.18
C THR A 125 -4.61 9.20 1.98
N VAL A 126 -4.01 10.27 1.46
CA VAL A 126 -3.00 11.06 2.20
C VAL A 126 -3.58 11.60 3.51
N PHE A 127 -4.75 12.25 3.46
CA PHE A 127 -5.38 12.80 4.66
C PHE A 127 -5.77 11.71 5.66
N PHE A 128 -6.34 10.62 5.17
CA PHE A 128 -6.70 9.48 6.02
C PHE A 128 -5.49 8.90 6.72
N ASP A 129 -4.41 8.58 6.00
CA ASP A 129 -3.22 7.93 6.53
C ASP A 129 -2.50 8.77 7.57
N VAL A 130 -2.42 10.09 7.34
CA VAL A 130 -1.80 11.02 8.30
C VAL A 130 -2.64 11.09 9.58
N ALA A 131 -3.97 11.22 9.44
CA ALA A 131 -4.89 11.25 10.58
C ALA A 131 -4.87 9.93 11.36
N TYR A 132 -4.95 8.81 10.68
CA TYR A 132 -4.94 7.46 11.22
C TYR A 132 -3.70 7.16 12.07
N GLN A 133 -2.50 7.46 11.55
CA GLN A 133 -1.25 7.23 12.28
C GLN A 133 -1.14 8.07 13.57
N SER A 134 -1.67 9.28 13.54
CA SER A 134 -1.72 10.17 14.71
C SER A 134 -2.83 9.78 15.69
N TYR A 135 -3.86 9.06 15.23
CA TYR A 135 -5.02 8.67 16.04
C TYR A 135 -4.81 7.37 16.82
N VAL A 136 -4.05 6.41 16.26
CA VAL A 136 -3.78 5.12 16.92
C VAL A 136 -3.18 5.27 18.32
N PRO A 137 -2.15 6.11 18.58
CA PRO A 137 -1.63 6.34 19.91
C PRO A 137 -2.65 6.92 20.90
N ALA A 138 -3.59 7.74 20.42
CA ALA A 138 -4.62 8.37 21.25
C ALA A 138 -5.65 7.36 21.80
N ILE A 139 -5.95 6.29 21.03
CA ILE A 139 -6.95 5.28 21.42
C ILE A 139 -6.33 4.03 22.05
N ALA A 140 -5.09 3.67 21.70
CA ALA A 140 -4.48 2.41 22.14
C ALA A 140 -3.73 2.47 23.46
N SER A 141 -3.62 3.61 24.11
CA SER A 141 -2.69 3.94 25.22
C SER A 141 -1.20 3.64 24.86
N THR A 142 -0.28 4.42 25.43
CA THR A 142 1.17 4.34 25.08
C THR A 142 1.76 2.94 25.26
N ARG A 143 1.28 2.20 26.26
CA ARG A 143 1.74 0.82 26.57
C ARG A 143 1.44 -0.17 25.44
N TYR A 144 0.35 0.02 24.70
CA TYR A 144 -0.16 -0.95 23.72
C TYR A 144 -0.01 -0.50 22.26
N VAL A 145 0.56 0.67 21.99
CA VAL A 145 0.75 1.20 20.63
C VAL A 145 1.49 0.22 19.72
N ALA A 146 2.58 -0.39 20.22
CA ALA A 146 3.33 -1.37 19.42
C ALA A 146 2.49 -2.60 19.06
N ALA A 147 1.66 -3.10 19.99
CA ALA A 147 0.77 -4.22 19.74
C ALA A 147 -0.40 -3.83 18.81
N ALA A 148 -0.91 -2.59 18.92
CA ALA A 148 -1.92 -2.06 18.02
C ALA A 148 -1.40 -1.98 16.58
N ASN A 149 -0.23 -1.37 16.38
CA ASN A 149 0.42 -1.29 15.08
C ASN A 149 0.71 -2.68 14.49
N GLY A 150 1.14 -3.64 15.32
CA GLY A 150 1.35 -5.02 14.87
C GLY A 150 0.07 -5.70 14.35
N ARG A 151 -1.11 -5.43 14.97
CA ARG A 151 -2.40 -5.96 14.48
C ARG A 151 -2.83 -5.30 13.18
N LEU A 152 -2.64 -4.00 13.06
CA LEU A 152 -2.96 -3.25 11.86
C LEU A 152 -2.07 -3.69 10.68
N GLU A 153 -0.78 -3.88 10.93
CA GLU A 153 0.15 -4.43 9.94
C GLU A 153 -0.23 -5.86 9.53
N ALA A 154 -0.63 -6.72 10.47
CA ALA A 154 -1.10 -8.06 10.15
C ALA A 154 -2.35 -8.02 9.25
N SER A 155 -3.30 -7.11 9.51
CA SER A 155 -4.47 -6.92 8.63
C SER A 155 -4.09 -6.42 7.24
N TYR A 156 -3.15 -5.48 7.16
CA TYR A 156 -2.59 -5.02 5.88
C TYR A 156 -2.01 -6.20 5.08
N GLN A 157 -1.19 -7.05 5.71
CA GLN A 157 -0.59 -8.21 5.05
C GLN A 157 -1.65 -9.24 4.61
N VAL A 158 -2.68 -9.48 5.42
CA VAL A 158 -3.80 -10.37 5.06
C VAL A 158 -4.60 -9.79 3.90
N GLY A 159 -4.86 -8.47 3.90
CA GLY A 159 -5.53 -7.77 2.80
C GLY A 159 -4.70 -7.81 1.51
N ALA A 160 -3.40 -7.54 1.61
CA ALA A 160 -2.49 -7.60 0.47
C ALA A 160 -2.37 -9.01 -0.13
N ALA A 161 -2.46 -10.05 0.71
CA ALA A 161 -2.42 -11.44 0.28
C ALA A 161 -3.75 -11.94 -0.31
N GLY A 162 -4.87 -11.67 0.37
CA GLY A 162 -6.18 -12.21 -0.01
C GLY A 162 -6.99 -11.27 -0.91
N GLY A 163 -6.70 -9.97 -0.85
CA GLY A 163 -7.47 -8.96 -1.58
C GLY A 163 -7.45 -9.09 -3.09
N PRO A 164 -6.29 -9.32 -3.74
CA PRO A 164 -6.24 -9.54 -5.18
C PRO A 164 -7.04 -10.78 -5.62
N GLY A 165 -7.00 -11.87 -4.84
CA GLY A 165 -7.80 -13.08 -5.12
C GLY A 165 -9.30 -12.80 -5.00
N LEU A 166 -9.72 -12.09 -3.95
CA LEU A 166 -11.11 -11.64 -3.81
C LEU A 166 -11.53 -10.72 -4.97
N GLY A 167 -10.65 -9.77 -5.33
CA GLY A 167 -10.87 -8.87 -6.46
C GLY A 167 -11.02 -9.63 -7.78
N GLY A 168 -10.13 -10.58 -8.05
CA GLY A 168 -10.19 -11.43 -9.23
C GLY A 168 -11.48 -12.25 -9.30
N TRP A 169 -11.92 -12.81 -8.16
CA TRP A 169 -13.19 -13.53 -8.09
C TRP A 169 -14.39 -12.60 -8.36
N LEU A 170 -14.42 -11.42 -7.73
CA LEU A 170 -15.47 -10.43 -7.97
C LEU A 170 -15.54 -10.01 -9.45
N LEU A 171 -14.39 -9.78 -10.07
CA LEU A 171 -14.31 -9.42 -11.51
C LEU A 171 -14.64 -10.58 -12.45
N GLY A 172 -14.57 -11.81 -11.97
CA GLY A 172 -15.04 -12.98 -12.71
C GLY A 172 -16.56 -13.17 -12.69
N VAL A 173 -17.22 -12.61 -11.65
CA VAL A 173 -18.68 -12.73 -11.46
C VAL A 173 -19.43 -11.47 -11.90
N PHE A 174 -18.84 -10.30 -11.68
CA PHE A 174 -19.46 -9.00 -11.95
C PHE A 174 -18.66 -8.22 -12.99
N ALA A 175 -19.35 -7.33 -13.72
CA ALA A 175 -18.66 -6.36 -14.57
C ALA A 175 -17.68 -5.52 -13.74
N PRO A 176 -16.46 -5.20 -14.28
CA PRO A 176 -15.42 -4.54 -13.52
C PRO A 176 -15.83 -3.25 -12.80
N PRO A 177 -16.69 -2.36 -13.38
CA PRO A 177 -17.15 -1.18 -12.66
C PRO A 177 -18.01 -1.50 -11.42
N LEU A 178 -18.72 -2.62 -11.39
CA LEU A 178 -19.54 -3.02 -10.23
C LEU A 178 -18.71 -3.46 -9.01
N ALA A 179 -17.46 -3.89 -9.21
CA ALA A 179 -16.54 -4.18 -8.11
C ALA A 179 -16.28 -2.96 -7.21
N TYR A 180 -16.47 -1.76 -7.74
CA TYR A 180 -16.36 -0.53 -6.94
C TYR A 180 -17.50 -0.34 -5.95
N VAL A 181 -18.66 -0.96 -6.17
CA VAL A 181 -19.76 -0.99 -5.17
C VAL A 181 -19.30 -1.73 -3.92
N PHE A 182 -18.64 -2.88 -4.10
CA PHE A 182 -18.04 -3.60 -2.98
C PHE A 182 -17.01 -2.74 -2.23
N THR A 183 -16.10 -2.11 -2.97
CA THR A 183 -15.08 -1.23 -2.38
C THR A 183 -15.71 -0.05 -1.63
N ALA A 184 -16.71 0.60 -2.22
CA ALA A 184 -17.44 1.67 -1.55
C ALA A 184 -18.13 1.18 -0.26
N ALA A 185 -18.72 -0.01 -0.28
CA ALA A 185 -19.32 -0.61 0.92
C ALA A 185 -18.29 -0.83 2.04
N THR A 186 -17.06 -1.23 1.72
CA THR A 186 -15.99 -1.35 2.74
C THR A 186 -15.60 0.00 3.35
N TYR A 187 -15.57 1.08 2.57
CA TYR A 187 -15.31 2.43 3.09
C TYR A 187 -16.51 2.99 3.88
N VAL A 188 -17.76 2.67 3.50
CA VAL A 188 -18.94 2.98 4.32
C VAL A 188 -18.85 2.25 5.67
N PHE A 189 -18.49 0.97 5.67
CA PHE A 189 -18.26 0.21 6.88
C PHE A 189 -17.16 0.84 7.74
N SER A 190 -16.04 1.24 7.16
CA SER A 190 -14.96 1.96 7.85
C SER A 190 -15.47 3.27 8.45
N THR A 191 -16.19 4.07 7.68
CA THR A 191 -16.81 5.33 8.15
C THR A 191 -17.72 5.10 9.38
N VAL A 192 -18.61 4.11 9.31
CA VAL A 192 -19.52 3.78 10.41
C VAL A 192 -18.75 3.27 11.64
N ALA A 193 -17.75 2.44 11.43
CA ALA A 193 -16.90 1.93 12.49
C ALA A 193 -16.15 3.08 13.20
N ILE A 194 -15.54 4.00 12.45
CA ILE A 194 -14.86 5.17 13.01
C ILE A 194 -15.86 6.12 13.68
N TRP A 195 -17.05 6.29 13.12
CA TRP A 195 -18.11 7.13 13.71
C TRP A 195 -18.59 6.61 15.06
N ARG A 196 -18.58 5.29 15.30
CA ARG A 196 -18.93 4.66 16.58
C ARG A 196 -17.88 4.85 17.68
N ILE A 197 -16.67 5.32 17.36
CA ILE A 197 -15.63 5.58 18.36
C ILE A 197 -16.04 6.80 19.20
N GLN A 198 -16.26 6.61 20.50
CA GLN A 198 -16.68 7.67 21.43
C GLN A 198 -15.52 8.22 22.27
N THR A 199 -14.31 7.69 22.11
CA THR A 199 -13.14 8.13 22.90
C THR A 199 -12.87 9.62 22.64
N PRO A 200 -12.78 10.47 23.70
CA PRO A 200 -12.45 11.87 23.56
C PRO A 200 -11.09 12.03 22.86
N GLU A 201 -11.05 12.87 21.87
CA GLU A 201 -9.81 13.18 21.15
C GLU A 201 -9.07 14.29 21.89
N PRO A 202 -7.75 14.14 22.15
CA PRO A 202 -6.94 15.23 22.68
C PRO A 202 -7.09 16.48 21.82
N GLN A 203 -7.09 17.66 22.43
CA GLN A 203 -7.13 18.89 21.66
C GLN A 203 -5.93 18.95 20.71
N PRO A 204 -6.13 19.43 19.45
CA PRO A 204 -5.04 19.55 18.49
C PRO A 204 -3.88 20.35 19.08
N ALA A 205 -2.69 19.77 19.14
CA ALA A 205 -1.52 20.48 19.59
C ALA A 205 -1.09 21.53 18.54
N ARG A 206 -0.70 22.73 18.99
CA ARG A 206 0.00 23.68 18.12
C ARG A 206 1.45 23.26 18.07
N PRO A 207 2.02 22.88 16.92
CA PRO A 207 3.42 22.53 16.83
C PRO A 207 4.29 23.78 17.07
N ASP A 208 5.25 23.73 18.00
CA ASP A 208 6.18 24.81 18.29
C ASP A 208 7.26 24.99 17.19
N ALA A 209 7.46 23.99 16.34
CA ALA A 209 8.44 24.04 15.26
C ALA A 209 7.78 24.03 13.87
N SER A 210 8.35 24.79 12.92
CA SER A 210 7.88 24.78 11.55
C SER A 210 8.09 23.38 10.92
N LEU A 211 7.10 22.89 10.18
CA LEU A 211 7.16 21.60 9.47
C LEU A 211 8.42 21.50 8.59
N LEU A 212 8.76 22.59 7.88
CA LEU A 212 9.95 22.66 7.03
C LEU A 212 11.25 22.44 7.80
N ALA A 213 11.33 22.93 9.05
CA ALA A 213 12.50 22.73 9.91
C ALA A 213 12.65 21.24 10.27
N GLN A 214 11.56 20.56 10.61
CA GLN A 214 11.55 19.12 10.95
C GLN A 214 11.93 18.25 9.73
N ILE A 215 11.42 18.59 8.54
CA ILE A 215 11.77 17.91 7.30
C ILE A 215 13.25 18.09 6.97
N ARG A 216 13.74 19.33 7.05
CA ARG A 216 15.15 19.65 6.79
C ARG A 216 16.08 18.92 7.74
N GLU A 217 15.71 18.83 9.01
CA GLU A 217 16.48 18.12 10.02
C GLU A 217 16.49 16.60 9.74
N GLY A 218 15.34 15.99 9.41
CA GLY A 218 15.26 14.57 9.03
C GLY A 218 16.08 14.26 7.77
N LEU A 219 15.97 15.09 6.74
CA LEU A 219 16.73 14.93 5.49
C LEU A 219 18.24 15.14 5.72
N SER A 220 18.62 16.16 6.51
CA SER A 220 20.01 16.40 6.88
C SER A 220 20.61 15.23 7.64
N PHE A 221 19.87 14.67 8.61
CA PHE A 221 20.30 13.50 9.36
C PHE A 221 20.54 12.30 8.45
N VAL A 222 19.57 11.96 7.59
CA VAL A 222 19.68 10.84 6.63
C VAL A 222 20.87 11.04 5.68
N ARG A 223 21.12 12.27 5.22
CA ARG A 223 22.20 12.59 4.28
C ARG A 223 23.60 12.46 4.91
N HIS A 224 23.75 12.79 6.19
CA HIS A 224 25.06 12.77 6.85
C HIS A 224 25.42 11.42 7.47
N GLU A 225 24.42 10.55 7.66
CA GLU A 225 24.67 9.21 8.19
C GLU A 225 25.18 8.27 7.10
N ARG A 226 26.37 7.66 7.31
CA ARG A 226 27.08 6.83 6.33
C ARG A 226 26.25 5.65 5.80
N LEU A 227 25.40 5.07 6.62
CA LEU A 227 24.59 3.91 6.27
C LEU A 227 23.17 4.27 5.81
N LEU A 228 22.61 5.38 6.31
CA LEU A 228 21.23 5.77 6.01
C LEU A 228 21.09 6.33 4.60
N PHE A 229 22.07 7.10 4.10
CA PHE A 229 21.99 7.68 2.77
C PHE A 229 22.01 6.64 1.64
N PRO A 230 22.94 5.65 1.63
CA PRO A 230 22.86 4.55 0.65
C PRO A 230 21.56 3.74 0.75
N LEU A 231 21.09 3.46 1.96
CA LEU A 231 19.80 2.77 2.15
C LEU A 231 18.63 3.60 1.62
N PHE A 232 18.62 4.90 1.86
CA PHE A 232 17.62 5.83 1.34
C PHE A 232 17.58 5.79 -0.20
N SER A 233 18.74 5.87 -0.84
CA SER A 233 18.86 5.80 -2.30
C SER A 233 18.40 4.46 -2.86
N CYS A 234 18.83 3.35 -2.26
CA CYS A 234 18.39 2.01 -2.67
C CYS A 234 16.88 1.81 -2.50
N ILE A 235 16.29 2.27 -1.39
CA ILE A 235 14.86 2.11 -1.13
C ILE A 235 14.05 3.00 -2.09
N SER A 236 14.51 4.22 -2.36
CA SER A 236 13.86 5.11 -3.34
C SER A 236 13.90 4.51 -4.74
N PHE A 237 15.04 3.95 -5.14
CA PHE A 237 15.17 3.26 -6.43
C PHE A 237 14.28 2.00 -6.49
N ALA A 238 14.21 1.22 -5.40
CA ALA A 238 13.31 0.07 -5.30
C ALA A 238 11.83 0.47 -5.39
N ALA A 239 11.45 1.59 -4.80
CA ALA A 239 10.09 2.12 -4.89
C ALA A 239 9.77 2.59 -6.32
N PHE A 240 10.72 3.25 -6.98
CA PHE A 240 10.60 3.66 -8.37
C PHE A 240 10.37 2.46 -9.30
N THR A 241 11.26 1.46 -9.26
CA THR A 241 11.15 0.26 -10.10
C THR A 241 9.93 -0.59 -9.75
N GLY A 242 9.64 -0.75 -8.45
CA GLY A 242 8.47 -1.50 -7.97
C GLY A 242 7.13 -0.88 -8.38
N SER A 243 7.04 0.46 -8.46
CA SER A 243 5.84 1.12 -8.98
C SER A 243 5.66 0.90 -10.49
N GLY A 244 6.76 0.84 -11.25
CA GLY A 244 6.73 0.45 -12.66
C GLY A 244 6.18 -0.96 -12.88
N LEU A 245 6.57 -1.91 -12.05
CA LEU A 245 6.06 -3.29 -12.12
C LEU A 245 4.55 -3.39 -11.89
N ARG A 246 3.98 -2.53 -11.05
CA ARG A 246 2.52 -2.45 -10.85
C ARG A 246 1.78 -2.01 -12.11
N VAL A 247 2.44 -1.27 -13.00
CA VAL A 247 1.91 -0.87 -14.31
C VAL A 247 2.09 -2.01 -15.32
N LEU A 248 3.30 -2.57 -15.39
CA LEU A 248 3.68 -3.52 -16.43
C LEU A 248 3.04 -4.90 -16.26
N LEU A 249 2.88 -5.39 -15.03
CA LEU A 249 2.34 -6.73 -14.80
C LEU A 249 0.87 -6.87 -15.26
N PRO A 250 -0.07 -5.96 -14.94
CA PRO A 250 -1.43 -6.01 -15.51
C PRO A 250 -1.45 -5.89 -17.04
N ILE A 251 -0.58 -5.07 -17.63
CA ILE A 251 -0.46 -4.95 -19.09
C ILE A 251 -0.03 -6.29 -19.70
N LEU A 252 1.04 -6.89 -19.17
CA LEU A 252 1.52 -8.20 -19.61
C LEU A 252 0.43 -9.28 -19.53
N VAL A 253 -0.25 -9.38 -18.38
CA VAL A 253 -1.23 -10.44 -18.12
C VAL A 253 -2.52 -10.22 -18.90
N LEU A 254 -3.13 -9.04 -18.82
CA LEU A 254 -4.46 -8.80 -19.40
C LEU A 254 -4.41 -8.48 -20.90
N ARG A 255 -3.38 -7.74 -21.36
CA ARG A 255 -3.29 -7.31 -22.76
C ARG A 255 -2.44 -8.25 -23.60
N THR A 256 -1.22 -8.53 -23.17
CA THR A 256 -0.26 -9.26 -24.03
C THR A 256 -0.52 -10.75 -24.02
N LEU A 257 -0.81 -11.34 -22.84
CA LEU A 257 -1.15 -12.77 -22.70
C LEU A 257 -2.63 -13.06 -22.88
N GLY A 258 -3.50 -12.04 -22.93
CA GLY A 258 -4.96 -12.21 -23.11
C GLY A 258 -5.65 -12.90 -21.94
N MET A 259 -5.03 -12.93 -20.76
CA MET A 259 -5.59 -13.53 -19.56
C MET A 259 -6.71 -12.66 -18.98
N ASN A 260 -7.57 -13.23 -18.16
CA ASN A 260 -8.66 -12.48 -17.51
C ASN A 260 -8.25 -11.91 -16.14
N ALA A 261 -9.09 -11.01 -15.59
CA ALA A 261 -8.83 -10.36 -14.31
C ALA A 261 -8.81 -11.34 -13.13
N THR A 262 -9.52 -12.47 -13.21
CA THR A 262 -9.48 -13.52 -12.19
C THR A 262 -8.10 -14.17 -12.13
N GLN A 263 -7.53 -14.50 -13.30
CA GLN A 263 -6.16 -15.04 -13.38
C GLN A 263 -5.14 -14.05 -12.82
N LEU A 264 -5.23 -12.76 -13.19
CA LEU A 264 -4.36 -11.74 -12.61
C LEU A 264 -4.48 -11.68 -11.07
N GLY A 265 -5.69 -11.73 -10.53
CA GLY A 265 -5.94 -11.77 -9.08
C GLY A 265 -5.30 -12.98 -8.39
N VAL A 266 -5.41 -14.17 -9.00
CA VAL A 266 -4.77 -15.40 -8.50
C VAL A 266 -3.26 -15.31 -8.53
N LEU A 267 -2.67 -14.79 -9.62
CA LEU A 267 -1.21 -14.59 -9.76
C LEU A 267 -0.65 -13.65 -8.69
N LEU A 268 -1.34 -12.54 -8.43
CA LEU A 268 -0.96 -11.58 -7.39
C LEU A 268 -1.08 -12.20 -5.98
N SER A 269 -2.15 -12.96 -5.72
CA SER A 269 -2.34 -13.66 -4.43
C SER A 269 -1.32 -14.76 -4.22
N ALA A 270 -0.91 -15.49 -5.27
CA ALA A 270 0.15 -16.47 -5.19
C ALA A 270 1.47 -15.84 -4.72
N GLY A 271 1.80 -14.64 -5.20
CA GLY A 271 2.96 -13.88 -4.75
C GLY A 271 2.98 -13.65 -3.23
N ALA A 272 1.82 -13.47 -2.60
CA ALA A 272 1.74 -13.25 -1.15
C ALA A 272 2.22 -14.46 -0.32
N LEU A 273 2.09 -15.69 -0.83
CA LEU A 273 2.66 -16.89 -0.19
C LEU A 273 4.18 -16.77 -0.04
N GLY A 274 4.85 -16.25 -1.07
CA GLY A 274 6.28 -15.95 -1.01
C GLY A 274 6.61 -14.97 0.12
N GLY A 275 5.84 -13.88 0.25
CA GLY A 275 6.02 -12.90 1.32
C GLY A 275 5.92 -13.49 2.72
N ILE A 276 4.92 -14.35 2.96
CA ILE A 276 4.73 -15.05 4.24
C ILE A 276 5.95 -15.95 4.54
N LEU A 277 6.37 -16.76 3.57
CA LEU A 277 7.54 -17.62 3.71
C LEU A 277 8.82 -16.83 3.95
N GLY A 278 8.99 -15.69 3.26
CA GLY A 278 10.12 -14.79 3.45
C GLY A 278 10.18 -14.22 4.87
N ALA A 279 9.05 -13.75 5.40
CA ALA A 279 8.97 -13.25 6.77
C ALA A 279 9.33 -14.34 7.82
N MET A 280 8.87 -15.57 7.61
CA MET A 280 9.15 -16.70 8.51
C MET A 280 10.61 -17.14 8.48
N THR A 281 11.25 -17.10 7.32
CA THR A 281 12.62 -17.61 7.11
C THR A 281 13.70 -16.53 7.20
N ARG A 282 13.33 -15.26 7.38
CA ARG A 282 14.27 -14.13 7.45
C ARG A 282 15.45 -14.38 8.41
N SER A 283 15.17 -14.94 9.60
CA SER A 283 16.19 -15.19 10.63
C SER A 283 17.28 -16.15 10.15
N LEU A 284 16.96 -17.11 9.28
CA LEU A 284 17.92 -18.04 8.71
C LEU A 284 18.90 -17.32 7.76
N TRP A 285 18.38 -16.42 6.93
CA TRP A 285 19.19 -15.62 6.03
C TRP A 285 20.11 -14.65 6.79
N LEU A 286 19.54 -13.99 7.82
CA LEU A 286 20.27 -13.06 8.65
C LEU A 286 21.40 -13.73 9.42
N GLY A 287 21.16 -14.92 9.96
CA GLY A 287 22.16 -15.71 10.70
C GLY A 287 23.32 -16.18 9.82
N ARG A 288 23.08 -16.44 8.52
CA ARG A 288 24.11 -16.91 7.58
C ARG A 288 24.91 -15.79 6.91
N LEU A 289 24.26 -14.71 6.55
CA LEU A 289 24.85 -13.66 5.71
C LEU A 289 25.24 -12.39 6.48
N GLY A 290 24.68 -12.20 7.67
CA GLY A 290 24.74 -10.91 8.36
C GLY A 290 23.84 -9.86 7.68
N ILE A 291 23.62 -8.70 8.35
CA ILE A 291 22.64 -7.71 7.94
C ILE A 291 22.94 -7.12 6.55
N GLY A 292 24.17 -6.64 6.32
CA GLY A 292 24.53 -5.94 5.09
C GLY A 292 24.41 -6.81 3.83
N ARG A 293 25.00 -8.03 3.88
CA ARG A 293 24.93 -8.97 2.75
C ARG A 293 23.51 -9.46 2.52
N CYS A 294 22.76 -9.69 3.59
CA CYS A 294 21.36 -10.10 3.51
C CYS A 294 20.54 -9.08 2.72
N ILE A 295 20.66 -7.78 3.00
CA ILE A 295 19.97 -6.70 2.29
C ILE A 295 20.31 -6.74 0.80
N VAL A 296 21.59 -6.78 0.45
CA VAL A 296 22.03 -6.71 -0.96
C VAL A 296 21.61 -7.96 -1.73
N ILE A 297 21.92 -9.14 -1.21
CA ILE A 297 21.68 -10.43 -1.91
C ILE A 297 20.16 -10.64 -2.10
N THR A 298 19.36 -10.42 -1.07
CA THR A 298 17.91 -10.64 -1.19
C THR A 298 17.25 -9.63 -2.12
N TYR A 299 17.71 -8.38 -2.16
CA TYR A 299 17.22 -7.41 -3.12
C TYR A 299 17.59 -7.79 -4.56
N VAL A 300 18.87 -8.12 -4.81
CA VAL A 300 19.34 -8.48 -6.15
C VAL A 300 18.62 -9.72 -6.67
N ILE A 301 18.52 -10.80 -5.89
CA ILE A 301 17.81 -12.03 -6.31
C ILE A 301 16.33 -11.70 -6.57
N GLY A 302 15.68 -10.98 -5.63
CA GLY A 302 14.27 -10.65 -5.75
C GLY A 302 13.96 -9.87 -7.03
N VAL A 303 14.77 -8.84 -7.36
CA VAL A 303 14.51 -8.04 -8.56
C VAL A 303 14.90 -8.82 -9.85
N SER A 304 16.01 -9.58 -9.82
CA SER A 304 16.46 -10.32 -10.99
C SER A 304 15.47 -11.40 -11.44
N ILE A 305 14.74 -12.03 -10.51
CA ILE A 305 13.74 -13.06 -10.86
C ILE A 305 12.60 -12.51 -11.71
N LEU A 306 12.30 -11.20 -11.60
CA LEU A 306 11.25 -10.56 -12.40
C LEU A 306 11.61 -10.49 -13.89
N LEU A 307 12.89 -10.59 -14.24
CA LEU A 307 13.34 -10.70 -15.64
C LEU A 307 12.86 -11.98 -16.31
N LEU A 308 12.39 -12.97 -15.54
CA LEU A 308 11.74 -14.17 -16.07
C LEU A 308 10.28 -13.93 -16.50
N GLN A 309 9.62 -12.87 -16.04
CA GLN A 309 8.23 -12.62 -16.42
C GLN A 309 8.03 -12.42 -17.93
N PRO A 310 8.88 -11.65 -18.65
CA PRO A 310 8.80 -11.58 -20.10
C PRO A 310 9.04 -12.92 -20.82
N ALA A 311 9.75 -13.87 -20.19
CA ALA A 311 9.94 -15.20 -20.77
C ALA A 311 8.61 -15.98 -20.91
N ALA A 312 7.58 -15.63 -20.15
CA ALA A 312 6.24 -16.18 -20.29
C ALA A 312 5.66 -15.99 -21.69
N LEU A 313 6.09 -14.97 -22.44
CA LEU A 313 5.69 -14.73 -23.83
C LEU A 313 6.17 -15.81 -24.79
N HIS A 314 7.27 -16.50 -24.47
CA HIS A 314 7.84 -17.55 -25.30
C HIS A 314 7.32 -18.95 -24.95
N VAL A 315 6.59 -19.08 -23.84
CA VAL A 315 6.03 -20.35 -23.33
C VAL A 315 4.57 -20.17 -22.87
N PRO A 316 3.65 -19.83 -23.79
CA PRO A 316 2.27 -19.46 -23.43
C PRO A 316 1.54 -20.57 -22.65
N GLU A 317 1.85 -21.84 -22.90
CA GLU A 317 1.23 -23.01 -22.25
C GLU A 317 1.47 -23.06 -20.74
N ILE A 318 2.56 -22.50 -20.27
CA ILE A 318 2.96 -22.47 -18.86
C ILE A 318 3.16 -21.04 -18.31
N ALA A 319 2.69 -20.04 -19.05
CA ALA A 319 2.85 -18.63 -18.70
C ALA A 319 2.39 -18.30 -17.28
N ASP A 320 1.23 -18.88 -16.86
CA ASP A 320 0.68 -18.73 -15.51
C ASP A 320 1.68 -19.19 -14.44
N TRP A 321 2.31 -20.33 -14.63
CA TRP A 321 3.27 -20.90 -13.69
C TRP A 321 4.55 -20.10 -13.65
N VAL A 322 5.03 -19.59 -14.78
CA VAL A 322 6.22 -18.73 -14.86
C VAL A 322 5.99 -17.42 -14.10
N ILE A 323 4.86 -16.77 -14.34
CA ILE A 323 4.53 -15.49 -13.66
C ILE A 323 4.27 -15.71 -12.17
N ALA A 324 3.49 -16.75 -11.81
CA ALA A 324 3.24 -17.09 -10.42
C ALA A 324 4.53 -17.43 -9.67
N GLY A 325 5.37 -18.28 -10.25
CA GLY A 325 6.66 -18.67 -9.68
C GLY A 325 7.60 -17.48 -9.48
N ALA A 326 7.74 -16.62 -10.50
CA ALA A 326 8.52 -15.39 -10.39
C ALA A 326 7.96 -14.46 -9.32
N GLY A 327 6.63 -14.30 -9.24
CA GLY A 327 5.95 -13.50 -8.22
C GLY A 327 6.16 -14.03 -6.80
N ILE A 328 6.09 -15.35 -6.59
CA ILE A 328 6.35 -15.99 -5.28
C ILE A 328 7.79 -15.74 -4.85
N VAL A 329 8.76 -16.00 -5.74
CA VAL A 329 10.19 -15.84 -5.44
C VAL A 329 10.53 -14.36 -5.21
N TYR A 330 10.00 -13.45 -6.02
CA TYR A 330 10.14 -12.01 -5.82
C TYR A 330 9.64 -11.60 -4.43
N SER A 331 8.40 -11.94 -4.09
CA SER A 331 7.78 -11.57 -2.83
C SER A 331 8.49 -12.17 -1.63
N TYR A 332 9.04 -13.38 -1.76
CA TYR A 332 9.87 -14.01 -0.75
C TYR A 332 11.10 -13.17 -0.42
N PHE A 333 11.91 -12.86 -1.41
CA PHE A 333 13.16 -12.13 -1.21
C PHE A 333 12.95 -10.66 -0.87
N ILE A 334 11.96 -9.98 -1.49
CA ILE A 334 11.68 -8.57 -1.20
C ILE A 334 11.13 -8.38 0.22
N THR A 335 10.41 -9.35 0.76
CA THR A 335 9.95 -9.30 2.16
C THR A 335 11.12 -9.42 3.13
N ILE A 336 12.07 -10.33 2.88
CA ILE A 336 13.29 -10.45 3.70
C ILE A 336 14.07 -9.13 3.66
N TYR A 337 14.24 -8.55 2.46
CA TYR A 337 14.87 -7.25 2.26
C TYR A 337 14.17 -6.14 3.07
N ASN A 338 12.85 -5.99 2.90
CA ASN A 338 12.08 -4.92 3.52
C ASN A 338 12.14 -4.96 5.05
N VAL A 339 11.97 -6.14 5.64
CA VAL A 339 12.01 -6.29 7.10
C VAL A 339 13.43 -6.08 7.64
N THR A 340 14.45 -6.53 6.92
CA THR A 340 15.85 -6.40 7.37
C THR A 340 16.32 -4.96 7.28
N GLN A 341 16.04 -4.25 6.18
CA GLN A 341 16.43 -2.84 6.03
C GLN A 341 15.67 -1.92 7.01
N MET A 342 14.38 -2.23 7.29
CA MET A 342 13.60 -1.48 8.27
C MET A 342 14.17 -1.64 9.69
N SER A 343 14.53 -2.88 10.06
CA SER A 343 15.15 -3.16 11.36
C SER A 343 16.48 -2.42 11.52
N LEU A 344 17.33 -2.46 10.49
CA LEU A 344 18.63 -1.77 10.48
C LEU A 344 18.47 -0.25 10.67
N ARG A 345 17.53 0.38 9.95
CA ARG A 345 17.25 1.81 10.10
C ARG A 345 16.83 2.17 11.52
N GLN A 346 15.99 1.36 12.15
CA GLN A 346 15.51 1.57 13.51
C GLN A 346 16.60 1.38 14.55
N GLU A 347 17.58 0.49 14.29
CA GLU A 347 18.73 0.24 15.16
C GLU A 347 19.75 1.37 15.12
N ILE A 348 20.04 1.91 13.94
CA ILE A 348 21.01 2.99 13.73
C ILE A 348 20.48 4.34 14.24
N CYS A 349 19.16 4.58 14.08
CA CYS A 349 18.55 5.87 14.35
C CYS A 349 18.33 6.10 15.86
N PRO A 350 18.78 7.22 16.43
CA PRO A 350 18.45 7.59 17.80
C PRO A 350 16.93 7.69 18.01
N LYS A 351 16.44 7.26 19.17
CA LYS A 351 15.00 7.20 19.48
C LYS A 351 14.25 8.52 19.24
N TRP A 352 14.89 9.64 19.57
CA TRP A 352 14.29 10.98 19.40
C TRP A 352 14.16 11.42 17.93
N MET A 353 14.93 10.79 17.01
CA MET A 353 14.93 11.10 15.58
C MET A 353 14.10 10.10 14.74
N LEU A 354 13.68 8.96 15.31
CA LEU A 354 12.97 7.89 14.58
C LEU A 354 11.77 8.39 13.80
N GLY A 355 10.96 9.27 14.36
CA GLY A 355 9.79 9.83 13.69
C GLY A 355 10.15 10.63 12.44
N ARG A 356 11.14 11.53 12.54
CA ARG A 356 11.60 12.38 11.44
C ARG A 356 12.28 11.57 10.35
N MET A 357 13.13 10.61 10.73
CA MET A 357 13.78 9.68 9.80
C MET A 357 12.73 8.85 9.03
N ASN A 358 11.75 8.26 9.72
CA ASN A 358 10.69 7.49 9.07
C ASN A 358 9.83 8.34 8.12
N ALA A 359 9.50 9.58 8.50
CA ALA A 359 8.79 10.52 7.65
C ALA A 359 9.59 10.83 6.36
N THR A 360 10.91 11.05 6.50
CA THR A 360 11.82 11.29 5.35
C THR A 360 11.85 10.09 4.41
N PHE A 361 11.99 8.86 4.93
CA PHE A 361 11.97 7.65 4.10
C PHE A 361 10.60 7.42 3.44
N ARG A 362 9.51 7.66 4.16
CA ARG A 362 8.16 7.57 3.58
C ARG A 362 7.96 8.55 2.44
N PHE A 363 8.36 9.81 2.64
CA PHE A 363 8.27 10.81 1.58
C PHE A 363 9.07 10.40 0.34
N ALA A 364 10.29 9.86 0.52
CA ALA A 364 11.08 9.36 -0.59
C ALA A 364 10.38 8.21 -1.33
N VAL A 365 9.89 7.19 -0.60
CA VAL A 365 9.22 6.02 -1.19
C VAL A 365 7.96 6.44 -1.96
N TRP A 366 7.04 7.12 -1.30
CA TRP A 366 5.76 7.49 -1.89
C TRP A 366 5.88 8.60 -2.93
N GLY A 367 6.84 9.51 -2.75
CA GLY A 367 7.09 10.61 -3.70
C GLY A 367 7.72 10.17 -5.03
N VAL A 368 8.48 9.09 -5.02
CA VAL A 368 9.12 8.57 -6.24
C VAL A 368 8.21 7.61 -7.04
N MET A 369 7.23 6.99 -6.38
CA MET A 369 6.32 6.02 -7.02
C MET A 369 5.56 6.58 -8.23
N PRO A 370 4.98 7.80 -8.22
CA PRO A 370 4.33 8.35 -9.41
C PRO A 370 5.27 8.44 -10.62
N LEU A 371 6.52 8.85 -10.37
CA LEU A 371 7.53 8.98 -11.41
C LEU A 371 7.86 7.61 -12.04
N GLY A 372 7.99 6.58 -11.21
CA GLY A 372 8.24 5.20 -11.67
C GLY A 372 7.07 4.63 -12.47
N SER A 373 5.83 4.91 -12.05
CA SER A 373 4.63 4.46 -12.78
C SER A 373 4.52 5.11 -14.16
N VAL A 374 4.72 6.44 -14.23
CA VAL A 374 4.69 7.18 -15.50
C VAL A 374 5.83 6.75 -16.42
N ALA A 375 7.06 6.66 -15.89
CA ALA A 375 8.22 6.21 -16.66
C ALA A 375 8.02 4.81 -17.25
N ALA A 376 7.45 3.86 -16.48
CA ALA A 376 7.15 2.53 -16.97
C ALA A 376 6.09 2.52 -18.08
N GLY A 377 5.04 3.33 -17.94
CA GLY A 377 4.01 3.48 -18.97
C GLY A 377 4.57 4.07 -20.27
N LEU A 378 5.44 5.08 -20.17
CA LEU A 378 6.11 5.68 -21.34
C LEU A 378 7.14 4.74 -22.01
N LEU A 379 7.81 3.90 -21.24
CA LEU A 379 8.77 2.94 -21.80
C LEU A 379 8.09 1.73 -22.44
N ALA A 380 6.84 1.45 -22.08
CA ALA A 380 6.07 0.33 -22.62
C ALA A 380 5.27 0.72 -23.89
N SER A 381 5.05 2.02 -24.12
CA SER A 381 4.38 2.56 -25.31
C SER A 381 5.31 2.64 -26.51
#